data_c4ccfea2d1d82729e4cd4755d2107cb1
#
_entry.id   c4ccfea2d1d82729e4cd4755d2107cb1
#
_cell.length_a   1.000
_cell.length_b   1.000
_cell.length_c   1.000
_cell.angle_alpha   90.00
_cell.angle_beta   90.00
_cell.angle_gamma   90.00
#
_symmetry.space_group_name_H-M   'P 1'
#
loop_
_entity.id
_entity.type
_entity.pdbx_description
1 polymer ?
#
loop_
_entity_poly.entity_id
_entity_poly.type
_entity_poly.pdbx_seq_one_letter_code
_entity_poly.pdbx_strand_id
1 'polypeptide(L)'
;CGAAGAGNTPSTSPSQGNPGGNGSSSAPNYGAGGGGGAGGSGTSGSGSIGGPGGAGTVNDITGSCVTYAGGGGGAIFSPGGGPVGAGGSGGGGAAGPSSGPAAGRSGSAGTANTGGGGGGGSYCCSPGSVGGAGGPGIVVVKESYKCASGVWSMNTVYDQVSNDNWITR
;
A
#
# COMPACT_ATOMS: atom_id res chain seq x y z
N CYS A 1 8.87 4.39 21.67
CA CYS A 1 8.93 3.54 20.47
C CYS A 1 7.70 2.68 20.38
N GLY A 2 7.00 2.73 19.25
CA GLY A 2 5.81 1.96 19.02
C GLY A 2 6.16 0.54 18.53
N ALA A 3 5.41 -0.45 19.03
CA ALA A 3 5.35 -1.75 18.39
C ALA A 3 4.72 -1.62 17.01
N ALA A 4 5.09 -2.53 16.10
CA ALA A 4 4.45 -2.60 14.79
C ALA A 4 2.94 -2.87 14.94
N GLY A 5 2.15 -2.24 14.07
CA GLY A 5 0.76 -2.62 13.90
C GLY A 5 0.69 -4.04 13.29
N ALA A 6 -0.15 -4.89 13.85
CA ALA A 6 -0.40 -6.22 13.29
C ALA A 6 -1.14 -6.08 11.94
N GLY A 7 -0.69 -6.82 10.95
CA GLY A 7 -1.42 -7.00 9.71
C GLY A 7 -2.50 -8.08 9.84
N ASN A 8 -3.48 -8.06 8.96
CA ASN A 8 -4.55 -9.06 8.90
C ASN A 8 -5.30 -9.29 10.24
N THR A 9 -5.72 -8.18 10.86
CA THR A 9 -6.46 -8.22 12.12
C THR A 9 -7.83 -7.55 11.95
N PRO A 10 -8.96 -8.24 12.14
CA PRO A 10 -9.04 -9.67 12.47
C PRO A 10 -8.49 -10.56 11.35
N SER A 11 -8.05 -11.77 11.72
CA SER A 11 -7.46 -12.71 10.76
C SER A 11 -8.46 -13.13 9.68
N THR A 12 -8.05 -13.03 8.43
CA THR A 12 -8.83 -13.44 7.24
C THR A 12 -8.06 -14.45 6.40
N SER A 13 -8.77 -15.23 5.59
CA SER A 13 -8.16 -16.10 4.58
C SER A 13 -8.80 -15.82 3.22
N PRO A 14 -8.03 -15.42 2.22
CA PRO A 14 -6.59 -15.13 2.28
C PRO A 14 -6.27 -13.91 3.15
N SER A 15 -5.01 -13.80 3.60
CA SER A 15 -4.55 -12.64 4.36
C SER A 15 -4.67 -11.35 3.54
N GLN A 16 -5.16 -10.28 4.18
CA GLN A 16 -5.40 -8.98 3.53
C GLN A 16 -4.32 -7.94 3.82
N GLY A 17 -3.25 -8.32 4.50
CA GLY A 17 -2.16 -7.41 4.79
C GLY A 17 -1.11 -8.03 5.70
N ASN A 18 0.02 -7.36 5.78
CA ASN A 18 1.15 -7.77 6.59
C ASN A 18 1.46 -6.73 7.68
N PRO A 19 2.12 -7.12 8.77
CA PRO A 19 2.46 -6.19 9.85
C PRO A 19 3.42 -5.09 9.38
N GLY A 20 3.36 -3.95 10.04
CA GLY A 20 4.39 -2.92 9.92
C GLY A 20 5.70 -3.34 10.58
N GLY A 21 6.75 -2.54 10.39
CA GLY A 21 8.01 -2.66 11.11
C GLY A 21 7.97 -1.96 12.47
N ASN A 22 8.75 -2.45 13.42
CA ASN A 22 8.90 -1.80 14.73
C ASN A 22 9.67 -0.48 14.62
N GLY A 23 9.32 0.49 15.44
CA GLY A 23 10.15 1.67 15.64
C GLY A 23 11.37 1.37 16.51
N SER A 24 12.48 2.05 16.27
CA SER A 24 13.70 1.96 17.10
C SER A 24 13.57 2.82 18.36
N SER A 25 14.02 2.27 19.49
CA SER A 25 14.19 3.03 20.76
C SER A 25 15.56 3.67 20.91
N SER A 26 16.46 3.50 19.92
CA SER A 26 17.84 3.95 20.01
C SER A 26 17.96 5.46 19.82
N ALA A 27 18.38 6.16 20.87
CA ALA A 27 18.74 7.57 20.79
C ALA A 27 20.01 7.76 19.92
N PRO A 28 20.20 8.95 19.32
CA PRO A 28 19.32 10.12 19.34
C PRO A 28 18.27 10.18 18.23
N ASN A 29 18.26 9.23 17.30
CA ASN A 29 17.62 9.43 16.00
C ASN A 29 16.30 8.69 15.79
N TYR A 30 15.92 7.76 16.63
CA TYR A 30 14.62 7.09 16.70
C TYR A 30 13.97 6.78 15.35
N GLY A 31 14.56 5.87 14.56
CA GLY A 31 13.97 5.48 13.28
C GLY A 31 12.62 4.78 13.45
N ALA A 32 11.59 5.26 12.76
CA ALA A 32 10.29 4.61 12.69
C ALA A 32 10.31 3.42 11.72
N GLY A 33 9.52 2.39 12.01
CA GLY A 33 9.29 1.29 11.08
C GLY A 33 8.44 1.71 9.90
N GLY A 34 8.58 1.03 8.77
CA GLY A 34 7.70 1.17 7.61
C GLY A 34 6.37 0.46 7.83
N GLY A 35 5.33 0.92 7.14
CA GLY A 35 4.01 0.28 7.10
C GLY A 35 4.06 -1.05 6.37
N GLY A 36 3.20 -2.01 6.76
CA GLY A 36 3.00 -3.25 6.01
C GLY A 36 2.32 -2.99 4.68
N GLY A 37 2.66 -3.79 3.68
CA GLY A 37 1.97 -3.87 2.40
C GLY A 37 1.09 -5.11 2.28
N ALA A 38 0.34 -5.23 1.20
CA ALA A 38 -0.48 -6.42 0.96
C ALA A 38 0.37 -7.68 0.72
N GLY A 39 1.55 -7.55 0.12
CA GLY A 39 2.46 -8.65 -0.23
C GLY A 39 3.61 -8.88 0.75
N GLY A 40 3.94 -7.91 1.62
CA GLY A 40 5.06 -8.04 2.54
C GLY A 40 4.99 -7.12 3.75
N SER A 41 5.69 -7.52 4.80
CA SER A 41 5.80 -6.73 6.03
C SER A 41 6.66 -5.48 5.82
N GLY A 42 6.36 -4.44 6.58
CA GLY A 42 7.25 -3.29 6.68
C GLY A 42 8.53 -3.66 7.43
N THR A 43 9.59 -2.97 7.12
CA THR A 43 10.89 -3.14 7.77
C THR A 43 10.97 -2.29 9.03
N SER A 44 11.55 -2.82 10.08
CA SER A 44 11.78 -2.09 11.32
C SER A 44 12.78 -0.94 11.10
N GLY A 45 12.53 0.16 11.77
CA GLY A 45 13.51 1.24 11.87
C GLY A 45 14.69 0.85 12.76
N SER A 46 15.84 1.48 12.53
CA SER A 46 17.01 1.41 13.38
C SER A 46 17.31 2.77 13.98
N GLY A 47 18.36 2.89 14.81
CA GLY A 47 18.70 4.14 15.50
C GLY A 47 18.84 5.35 14.58
N SER A 48 19.20 5.18 13.33
CA SER A 48 19.47 6.27 12.39
C SER A 48 18.77 6.09 11.04
N ILE A 49 17.97 5.06 10.87
CA ILE A 49 17.38 4.70 9.58
C ILE A 49 15.88 4.46 9.75
N GLY A 50 15.06 5.12 8.97
CA GLY A 50 13.64 4.80 8.83
C GLY A 50 13.43 3.51 8.02
N GLY A 51 12.55 2.63 8.51
CA GLY A 51 12.27 1.36 7.85
C GLY A 51 11.51 1.54 6.53
N PRO A 52 11.89 0.85 5.46
CA PRO A 52 11.09 0.81 4.23
C PRO A 52 9.70 0.21 4.44
N GLY A 53 8.74 0.67 3.65
CA GLY A 53 7.41 0.07 3.56
C GLY A 53 7.43 -1.31 2.92
N GLY A 54 6.51 -2.16 3.33
CA GLY A 54 6.33 -3.50 2.78
C GLY A 54 5.81 -3.47 1.34
N ALA A 55 6.18 -4.47 0.57
CA ALA A 55 5.73 -4.60 -0.81
C ALA A 55 4.21 -4.84 -0.89
N GLY A 56 3.61 -4.33 -1.94
CA GLY A 56 2.25 -4.67 -2.34
C GLY A 56 2.16 -6.02 -3.04
N THR A 57 0.97 -6.36 -3.49
CA THR A 57 0.70 -7.60 -4.25
C THR A 57 0.46 -7.28 -5.71
N VAL A 58 1.01 -8.15 -6.58
CA VAL A 58 0.81 -8.06 -8.03
C VAL A 58 -0.58 -8.60 -8.38
N ASN A 59 -1.25 -7.91 -9.32
CA ASN A 59 -2.51 -8.34 -9.90
C ASN A 59 -2.51 -8.05 -11.40
N ASP A 60 -3.07 -8.94 -12.20
CA ASP A 60 -3.10 -8.89 -13.67
C ASP A 60 -4.52 -8.70 -14.25
N ILE A 61 -5.49 -8.39 -13.41
CA ILE A 61 -6.91 -8.24 -13.82
C ILE A 61 -7.08 -7.20 -14.95
N THR A 62 -6.19 -6.21 -15.00
CA THR A 62 -6.19 -5.15 -16.04
C THR A 62 -5.54 -5.59 -17.36
N GLY A 63 -5.02 -6.81 -17.43
CA GLY A 63 -4.26 -7.33 -18.59
C GLY A 63 -2.76 -7.03 -18.53
N SER A 64 -2.29 -6.35 -17.50
CA SER A 64 -0.88 -6.07 -17.22
C SER A 64 -0.59 -6.36 -15.75
N CYS A 65 0.60 -6.88 -15.44
CA CYS A 65 1.01 -7.10 -14.06
C CYS A 65 1.26 -5.76 -13.36
N VAL A 66 0.35 -5.37 -12.48
CA VAL A 66 0.46 -4.12 -11.69
C VAL A 66 0.53 -4.48 -10.21
N THR A 67 1.45 -3.83 -9.47
CA THR A 67 1.56 -4.00 -8.02
C THR A 67 0.69 -2.97 -7.31
N TYR A 68 -0.09 -3.40 -6.31
CA TYR A 68 -1.02 -2.57 -5.54
C TYR A 68 -0.77 -2.69 -4.03
N ALA A 69 -1.19 -1.67 -3.28
CA ALA A 69 -1.20 -1.66 -1.82
C ALA A 69 0.16 -1.85 -1.15
N GLY A 70 1.17 -1.10 -1.62
CA GLY A 70 2.47 -0.98 -0.94
C GLY A 70 2.39 -0.15 0.35
N GLY A 71 3.16 -0.50 1.37
CA GLY A 71 3.24 0.22 2.63
C GLY A 71 4.01 1.54 2.54
N GLY A 72 3.71 2.50 3.39
CA GLY A 72 4.47 3.75 3.48
C GLY A 72 5.81 3.59 4.19
N GLY A 73 6.79 4.42 3.86
CA GLY A 73 8.11 4.45 4.49
C GLY A 73 8.08 5.08 5.89
N GLY A 74 8.92 4.56 6.79
CA GLY A 74 9.11 5.06 8.15
C GLY A 74 10.04 6.29 8.19
N ALA A 75 9.66 7.28 8.99
CA ALA A 75 10.43 8.49 9.19
C ALA A 75 11.55 8.31 10.23
N ILE A 76 12.38 9.33 10.39
CA ILE A 76 13.31 9.43 11.51
C ILE A 76 13.13 10.75 12.26
N PHE A 77 13.42 10.70 13.56
CA PHE A 77 13.67 11.90 14.35
C PHE A 77 15.18 12.09 14.44
N SER A 78 15.72 13.00 13.64
CA SER A 78 17.18 13.22 13.64
C SER A 78 17.54 14.66 13.41
N PRO A 79 18.18 15.30 14.35
CA PRO A 79 18.79 16.63 14.17
C PRO A 79 19.95 16.64 13.17
N GLY A 80 20.60 15.49 12.96
CA GLY A 80 21.77 15.35 12.09
C GLY A 80 21.51 14.77 10.69
N GLY A 81 20.27 14.49 10.36
CA GLY A 81 19.95 13.79 9.13
C GLY A 81 20.22 12.29 9.17
N GLY A 82 19.65 11.54 8.25
CA GLY A 82 19.79 10.10 8.11
C GLY A 82 18.86 9.57 7.04
N PRO A 83 19.07 8.34 6.57
CA PRO A 83 18.20 7.72 5.57
C PRO A 83 16.78 7.51 6.12
N VAL A 84 15.80 7.93 5.35
CA VAL A 84 14.39 7.69 5.63
C VAL A 84 13.89 6.49 4.87
N GLY A 85 12.82 5.88 5.33
CA GLY A 85 12.22 4.73 4.69
C GLY A 85 11.63 5.08 3.34
N ALA A 86 11.96 4.30 2.32
CA ALA A 86 11.29 4.34 1.03
C ALA A 86 9.87 3.74 1.15
N GLY A 87 8.96 4.17 0.29
CA GLY A 87 7.68 3.51 0.13
C GLY A 87 7.83 2.13 -0.49
N GLY A 88 6.96 1.20 -0.11
CA GLY A 88 6.88 -0.13 -0.69
C GLY A 88 6.39 -0.08 -2.15
N SER A 89 6.83 -1.05 -2.95
CA SER A 89 6.29 -1.25 -4.31
C SER A 89 4.78 -1.41 -4.28
N GLY A 90 4.09 -0.88 -5.26
CA GLY A 90 2.63 -0.83 -5.29
C GLY A 90 2.07 0.46 -4.70
N GLY A 91 2.80 1.55 -4.84
CA GLY A 91 2.33 2.90 -4.59
C GLY A 91 2.51 3.43 -3.17
N GLY A 92 3.37 2.81 -2.38
CA GLY A 92 3.71 3.35 -1.06
C GLY A 92 4.46 4.68 -1.14
N GLY A 93 4.09 5.65 -0.32
CA GLY A 93 4.77 6.95 -0.20
C GLY A 93 6.04 6.85 0.62
N ALA A 94 7.11 7.54 0.21
CA ALA A 94 8.34 7.62 0.98
C ALA A 94 8.18 8.56 2.18
N ALA A 95 8.92 8.30 3.24
CA ALA A 95 9.00 9.23 4.37
C ALA A 95 9.66 10.55 3.94
N GLY A 96 9.28 11.61 4.63
CA GLY A 96 9.85 12.94 4.42
C GLY A 96 11.32 12.98 4.80
N PRO A 97 12.14 13.81 4.12
CA PRO A 97 13.57 13.90 4.39
C PRO A 97 13.84 14.37 5.82
N SER A 98 14.91 13.87 6.40
CA SER A 98 15.31 14.17 7.78
C SER A 98 16.06 15.50 7.92
N SER A 99 16.50 16.10 6.81
CA SER A 99 17.24 17.37 6.77
C SER A 99 16.53 18.38 5.87
N GLY A 100 16.87 19.66 6.01
CA GLY A 100 16.26 20.74 5.24
C GLY A 100 15.20 21.51 6.03
N PRO A 101 14.50 22.44 5.39
CA PRO A 101 13.47 23.26 6.04
C PRO A 101 12.27 22.39 6.48
N ALA A 102 11.63 22.79 7.59
CA ALA A 102 10.55 22.01 8.21
C ALA A 102 9.39 21.68 7.24
N ALA A 103 9.03 22.64 6.40
CA ALA A 103 7.97 22.47 5.40
C ALA A 103 8.25 21.36 4.35
N GLY A 104 9.54 21.05 4.12
CA GLY A 104 9.96 20.02 3.19
C GLY A 104 10.09 18.62 3.80
N ARG A 105 9.80 18.45 5.09
CA ARG A 105 9.99 17.17 5.79
C ARG A 105 8.73 16.30 5.87
N SER A 106 7.69 16.70 5.20
CA SER A 106 6.46 15.91 5.13
C SER A 106 6.67 14.64 4.29
N GLY A 107 6.01 13.58 4.70
CA GLY A 107 5.97 12.34 3.93
C GLY A 107 5.25 12.50 2.60
N SER A 108 5.64 11.71 1.62
CA SER A 108 4.96 11.64 0.34
C SER A 108 3.62 10.90 0.47
N ALA A 109 2.61 11.33 -0.27
CA ALA A 109 1.37 10.59 -0.37
C ALA A 109 1.58 9.25 -1.10
N GLY A 110 0.73 8.29 -0.82
CA GLY A 110 0.60 7.10 -1.61
C GLY A 110 0.14 7.42 -3.04
N THR A 111 0.56 6.62 -4.00
CA THR A 111 0.21 6.78 -5.40
C THR A 111 -1.29 6.56 -5.62
N ALA A 112 -1.92 7.41 -6.41
CA ALA A 112 -3.34 7.27 -6.75
C ALA A 112 -3.62 5.96 -7.50
N ASN A 113 -4.80 5.41 -7.29
CA ASN A 113 -5.30 4.17 -7.89
C ASN A 113 -4.49 2.91 -7.52
N THR A 114 -3.74 2.96 -6.42
CA THR A 114 -2.97 1.81 -5.93
C THR A 114 -3.38 1.36 -4.53
N GLY A 115 -4.04 2.22 -3.75
CA GLY A 115 -4.30 1.95 -2.34
C GLY A 115 -3.04 1.89 -1.48
N GLY A 116 -1.95 2.50 -1.93
CA GLY A 116 -0.68 2.55 -1.19
C GLY A 116 -0.75 3.44 0.04
N GLY A 117 -0.01 3.10 1.09
CA GLY A 117 0.10 3.91 2.31
C GLY A 117 0.92 5.18 2.09
N GLY A 118 0.63 6.25 2.82
CA GLY A 118 1.48 7.44 2.85
C GLY A 118 2.73 7.26 3.71
N GLY A 119 3.79 7.98 3.39
CA GLY A 119 5.04 8.00 4.15
C GLY A 119 4.97 8.81 5.44
N GLY A 120 5.78 8.50 6.42
CA GLY A 120 5.89 9.28 7.66
C GLY A 120 6.54 10.63 7.44
N GLY A 121 6.11 11.65 8.21
CA GLY A 121 6.79 12.94 8.28
C GLY A 121 7.96 12.90 9.24
N SER A 122 9.13 13.35 8.82
CA SER A 122 10.32 13.41 9.65
C SER A 122 10.31 14.65 10.55
N TYR A 123 10.64 14.50 11.83
CA TYR A 123 10.60 15.59 12.79
C TYR A 123 12.02 15.96 13.27
N CYS A 124 12.30 17.26 13.27
CA CYS A 124 13.40 17.85 14.05
C CYS A 124 12.99 19.27 14.45
N CYS A 125 12.60 19.45 15.70
CA CYS A 125 12.57 20.74 16.37
C CYS A 125 11.62 21.84 15.86
N SER A 126 10.67 21.57 14.96
CA SER A 126 9.73 22.60 14.50
C SER A 126 8.39 22.02 14.07
N PRO A 127 7.27 22.68 14.38
CA PRO A 127 5.96 22.25 13.90
C PRO A 127 5.88 22.42 12.39
N GLY A 128 5.41 21.42 11.67
CA GLY A 128 5.14 21.57 10.24
C GLY A 128 5.37 20.35 9.36
N SER A 129 6.00 19.28 9.83
CA SER A 129 6.06 18.03 9.06
C SER A 129 4.86 17.16 9.37
N VAL A 130 4.17 16.71 8.34
CA VAL A 130 3.02 15.81 8.43
C VAL A 130 3.29 14.50 7.68
N GLY A 131 2.63 13.43 8.08
CA GLY A 131 2.62 12.23 7.28
C GLY A 131 1.92 12.46 5.95
N GLY A 132 2.36 11.76 4.90
CA GLY A 132 1.66 11.75 3.62
C GLY A 132 0.30 11.07 3.73
N ALA A 133 -0.67 11.51 2.94
CA ALA A 133 -1.96 10.85 2.83
C ALA A 133 -1.81 9.45 2.19
N GLY A 134 -2.68 8.51 2.54
CA GLY A 134 -2.80 7.28 1.77
C GLY A 134 -3.27 7.55 0.34
N GLY A 135 -2.81 6.77 -0.61
CA GLY A 135 -3.29 6.84 -1.99
C GLY A 135 -4.71 6.31 -2.11
N PRO A 136 -5.57 6.93 -2.92
CA PRO A 136 -6.87 6.35 -3.22
C PRO A 136 -6.72 4.98 -3.89
N GLY A 137 -7.64 4.07 -3.56
CA GLY A 137 -7.72 2.75 -4.18
C GLY A 137 -8.38 2.80 -5.55
N ILE A 138 -8.48 1.64 -6.17
CA ILE A 138 -9.19 1.41 -7.44
C ILE A 138 -10.07 0.18 -7.32
N VAL A 139 -11.21 0.18 -7.98
CA VAL A 139 -12.04 -1.00 -8.18
C VAL A 139 -12.01 -1.36 -9.65
N VAL A 140 -11.59 -2.58 -9.96
CA VAL A 140 -11.57 -3.11 -11.32
C VAL A 140 -12.50 -4.31 -11.39
N VAL A 141 -13.45 -4.28 -12.30
CA VAL A 141 -14.36 -5.39 -12.58
C VAL A 141 -14.01 -5.95 -13.95
N LYS A 142 -13.68 -7.24 -14.02
CA LYS A 142 -13.45 -7.95 -15.26
C LYS A 142 -14.60 -8.93 -15.50
N GLU A 143 -15.39 -8.65 -16.51
CA GLU A 143 -16.40 -9.60 -16.95
C GLU A 143 -15.82 -10.54 -18.00
N SER A 144 -16.18 -11.81 -17.92
CA SER A 144 -15.87 -12.76 -18.98
C SER A 144 -16.63 -12.36 -20.25
N TYR A 145 -15.89 -12.12 -21.34
CA TYR A 145 -16.50 -11.80 -22.61
C TYR A 145 -17.30 -13.02 -23.10
N LYS A 146 -18.61 -12.95 -22.99
CA LYS A 146 -19.49 -13.90 -23.68
C LYS A 146 -19.79 -13.31 -25.05
N CYS A 147 -19.25 -13.90 -26.11
CA CYS A 147 -19.67 -13.61 -27.46
C CYS A 147 -21.14 -14.03 -27.62
N ALA A 148 -22.05 -13.09 -27.41
CA ALA A 148 -23.39 -13.23 -27.89
C ALA A 148 -23.44 -12.61 -29.29
N SER A 149 -23.62 -13.41 -30.32
CA SER A 149 -24.03 -12.87 -31.61
C SER A 149 -25.37 -12.17 -31.42
N GLY A 150 -25.53 -10.94 -31.93
CA GLY A 150 -26.70 -10.11 -31.69
C GLY A 150 -28.04 -10.68 -32.17
N VAL A 151 -28.04 -11.84 -32.81
CA VAL A 151 -29.23 -12.58 -33.26
C VAL A 151 -29.09 -14.03 -32.83
N TRP A 152 -29.95 -14.49 -31.94
CA TRP A 152 -30.00 -15.84 -31.44
C TRP A 152 -31.18 -16.57 -32.12
N SER A 153 -30.94 -17.78 -32.66
CA SER A 153 -32.05 -18.61 -33.09
C SER A 153 -32.84 -19.11 -31.87
N MET A 154 -34.12 -19.40 -32.05
CA MET A 154 -34.96 -19.97 -30.99
C MET A 154 -34.37 -21.26 -30.42
N ASN A 155 -33.77 -22.11 -31.27
CA ASN A 155 -33.11 -23.33 -30.81
C ASN A 155 -31.87 -23.03 -29.92
N THR A 156 -31.06 -22.05 -30.30
CA THR A 156 -29.91 -21.65 -29.51
C THR A 156 -30.31 -21.09 -28.13
N VAL A 157 -31.37 -20.31 -28.08
CA VAL A 157 -31.94 -19.81 -26.83
C VAL A 157 -32.45 -20.97 -25.97
N TYR A 158 -33.18 -21.92 -26.56
CA TYR A 158 -33.69 -23.08 -25.87
C TYR A 158 -32.56 -23.95 -25.28
N ASP A 159 -31.51 -24.21 -26.05
CA ASP A 159 -30.35 -24.99 -25.61
C ASP A 159 -29.61 -24.29 -24.44
N GLN A 160 -29.47 -22.97 -24.48
CA GLN A 160 -28.84 -22.23 -23.40
C GLN A 160 -29.67 -22.25 -22.11
N VAL A 161 -30.98 -22.14 -22.23
CA VAL A 161 -31.91 -22.20 -21.09
C VAL A 161 -31.98 -23.61 -20.50
N SER A 162 -32.08 -24.65 -21.37
CA SER A 162 -32.21 -26.04 -20.93
C SER A 162 -30.94 -26.59 -20.27
N ASN A 163 -29.78 -26.06 -20.64
CA ASN A 163 -28.49 -26.43 -20.06
C ASN A 163 -28.04 -25.48 -18.88
N ASP A 164 -28.97 -24.68 -18.39
CA ASP A 164 -28.71 -23.73 -17.27
C ASP A 164 -27.54 -22.75 -17.53
N ASN A 165 -27.24 -22.50 -18.79
CA ASN A 165 -26.21 -21.57 -19.23
C ASN A 165 -26.73 -20.13 -19.42
N TRP A 166 -28.05 -19.93 -19.25
CA TRP A 166 -28.67 -18.63 -19.37
C TRP A 166 -28.60 -17.88 -18.05
N ILE A 167 -27.95 -16.74 -18.04
CA ILE A 167 -27.90 -15.89 -16.83
C ILE A 167 -29.22 -15.15 -16.74
N THR A 168 -30.08 -15.53 -15.79
CA THR A 168 -31.18 -14.70 -15.32
C THR A 168 -30.61 -13.68 -14.35
N ARG A 169 -30.81 -12.39 -14.65
CA ARG A 169 -30.51 -11.31 -13.72
C ARG A 169 -31.60 -11.19 -12.68
#